data_7a73c7c2648d9255961ab9cf1fd442c1
#
_entry.id   7a73c7c2648d9255961ab9cf1fd442c1
#
_cell.length_a   1.000
_cell.length_b   1.000
_cell.length_c   1.000
_cell.angle_alpha   90.00
_cell.angle_beta   90.00
_cell.angle_gamma   90.00
#
_symmetry.space_group_name_H-M   'P 1'
#
loop_
_entity.id
_entity.type
_entity.pdbx_description
1 polymer ?
#
loop_
_entity_poly.entity_id
_entity_poly.type
_entity_poly.pdbx_seq_one_letter_code
_entity_poly.pdbx_strand_id
1 'polypeptide(L)'
;RFIIDDTDVENHRLSLFAVRSLLDPVRLAIPSLTRDQRRLDVRPPRDCWVRVENDRQRRYIRRGLNQNNGSTQRDCFILRRDGTIEGDIDWDYDTVTRVEARPMDERPLVLKGGVFTTTANRMKQTKGYNYWARNIAIHRSNTTVVGLTHHVVGETDTGHPYGGFLAVSSCANVTLRDCFVTGHKTYTTLG
;
A
#
# COMPACT_ATOMS: atom_id res chain seq x y z
N ARG A 1 -16.10 5.67 19.19
CA ARG A 1 -16.43 4.45 18.46
C ARG A 1 -17.02 4.83 17.10
N PHE A 2 -16.63 4.14 16.04
CA PHE A 2 -17.08 4.34 14.68
C PHE A 2 -17.73 3.06 14.16
N ILE A 3 -18.93 3.18 13.60
CA ILE A 3 -19.61 2.07 12.91
C ILE A 3 -19.47 2.32 11.42
N ILE A 4 -19.03 1.31 10.69
CA ILE A 4 -18.88 1.33 9.25
C ILE A 4 -20.01 0.46 8.69
N ASP A 5 -21.01 1.12 8.16
CA ASP A 5 -22.13 0.49 7.47
C ASP A 5 -22.10 0.94 6.00
N ASP A 6 -21.93 -0.02 5.12
CA ASP A 6 -21.71 0.24 3.70
C ASP A 6 -22.99 0.04 2.86
N THR A 7 -24.18 0.07 3.49
CA THR A 7 -25.46 -0.21 2.82
C THR A 7 -25.67 0.65 1.56
N ASP A 8 -25.35 1.93 1.63
CA ASP A 8 -25.57 2.90 0.54
C ASP A 8 -24.27 3.29 -0.19
N VAL A 9 -23.21 2.50 -0.02
CA VAL A 9 -21.93 2.79 -0.67
C VAL A 9 -21.90 2.20 -2.07
N GLU A 10 -21.82 3.05 -3.08
CA GLU A 10 -21.71 2.65 -4.47
C GLU A 10 -20.30 2.15 -4.83
N ASN A 11 -19.28 2.84 -4.36
CA ASN A 11 -17.88 2.49 -4.63
C ASN A 11 -17.19 1.92 -3.40
N HIS A 12 -17.22 0.61 -3.27
CA HIS A 12 -16.61 -0.15 -2.18
C HIS A 12 -15.07 -0.12 -2.16
N ARG A 13 -14.42 0.40 -3.19
CA ARG A 13 -12.95 0.54 -3.25
C ARG A 13 -12.44 1.83 -2.59
N LEU A 14 -13.34 2.72 -2.20
CA LEU A 14 -12.98 3.94 -1.49
C LEU A 14 -12.60 3.64 -0.04
N SER A 15 -11.46 4.15 0.38
CA SER A 15 -11.06 4.12 1.79
C SER A 15 -11.98 4.99 2.65
N LEU A 16 -12.13 4.64 3.92
CA LEU A 16 -12.79 5.50 4.92
C LEU A 16 -12.02 6.80 5.10
N PHE A 17 -10.70 6.65 5.26
CA PHE A 17 -9.76 7.73 5.41
C PHE A 17 -8.54 7.46 4.53
N ALA A 18 -8.00 8.52 3.96
CA ALA A 18 -6.74 8.48 3.25
C ALA A 18 -5.75 9.46 3.90
N VAL A 19 -4.69 8.91 4.47
CA VAL A 19 -3.59 9.69 5.05
C VAL A 19 -2.56 9.92 3.96
N ARG A 20 -2.43 11.16 3.51
CA ARG A 20 -1.58 11.54 2.38
C ARG A 20 -0.63 12.66 2.77
N SER A 21 0.52 12.69 2.11
CA SER A 21 1.38 13.88 2.09
C SER A 21 0.73 14.98 1.26
N LEU A 22 1.00 16.23 1.64
CA LEU A 22 0.65 17.42 0.85
C LEU A 22 1.80 17.85 -0.06
N LEU A 23 2.92 17.12 -0.04
CA LEU A 23 4.07 17.39 -0.88
C LEU A 23 3.85 16.83 -2.30
N ASP A 24 4.19 17.62 -3.30
CA ASP A 24 4.10 17.20 -4.68
C ASP A 24 5.17 16.15 -5.03
N PRO A 25 4.86 15.18 -5.91
CA PRO A 25 5.84 14.24 -6.43
C PRO A 25 7.01 14.96 -7.11
N VAL A 26 8.21 14.39 -6.98
CA VAL A 26 9.43 14.90 -7.61
C VAL A 26 9.74 14.12 -8.87
N ARG A 27 10.18 14.81 -9.92
CA ARG A 27 10.71 14.16 -11.13
C ARG A 27 12.18 13.85 -10.93
N LEU A 28 12.53 12.59 -11.03
CA LEU A 28 13.90 12.10 -10.96
C LEU A 28 14.26 11.35 -12.25
N ALA A 29 15.46 11.59 -12.77
CA ALA A 29 16.00 10.85 -13.90
C ALA A 29 16.89 9.71 -13.38
N ILE A 30 16.38 8.48 -13.47
CA ILE A 30 17.08 7.24 -13.08
C ILE A 30 17.01 6.31 -14.30
N PRO A 31 17.97 6.36 -15.22
CA PRO A 31 17.88 5.60 -16.48
C PRO A 31 18.15 4.10 -16.30
N SER A 32 19.00 3.74 -15.36
CA SER A 32 19.42 2.36 -15.08
C SER A 32 19.73 2.17 -13.60
N LEU A 33 19.76 0.92 -13.15
CA LEU A 33 20.22 0.51 -11.82
C LEU A 33 20.92 -0.83 -11.90
N THR A 34 21.84 -1.07 -10.99
CA THR A 34 22.43 -2.36 -10.80
C THR A 34 21.97 -2.98 -9.47
N ARG A 35 21.91 -4.29 -9.44
CA ARG A 35 21.62 -5.01 -8.21
C ARG A 35 22.57 -4.59 -7.09
N ASP A 36 22.04 -4.48 -5.89
CA ASP A 36 22.77 -4.07 -4.69
C ASP A 36 23.39 -2.67 -4.74
N GLN A 37 22.98 -1.85 -5.71
CA GLN A 37 23.44 -0.46 -5.80
C GLN A 37 23.06 0.33 -4.56
N ARG A 38 24.01 1.08 -4.00
CA ARG A 38 23.83 1.83 -2.74
C ARG A 38 23.83 3.34 -2.92
N ARG A 39 24.09 3.83 -4.11
CA ARG A 39 24.16 5.27 -4.39
C ARG A 39 23.79 5.60 -5.82
N LEU A 40 23.15 6.76 -5.98
CA LEU A 40 22.87 7.40 -7.26
C LEU A 40 23.53 8.78 -7.29
N ASP A 41 23.86 9.25 -8.49
CA ASP A 41 24.28 10.65 -8.68
C ASP A 41 23.11 11.65 -8.65
N VAL A 42 21.89 11.12 -8.62
CA VAL A 42 20.67 11.92 -8.50
C VAL A 42 20.48 12.37 -7.05
N ARG A 43 20.22 13.66 -6.86
CA ARG A 43 20.02 14.28 -5.56
C ARG A 43 18.66 14.94 -5.49
N PRO A 44 17.68 14.31 -4.82
CA PRO A 44 16.37 14.90 -4.62
C PRO A 44 16.44 16.07 -3.61
N PRO A 45 15.52 17.04 -3.68
CA PRO A 45 15.48 18.16 -2.73
C PRO A 45 15.15 17.72 -1.30
N ARG A 46 14.55 16.54 -1.15
CA ARG A 46 14.21 15.88 0.12
C ARG A 46 14.44 14.38 -0.02
N ASP A 47 14.55 13.68 1.10
CA ASP A 47 14.48 12.22 1.08
C ASP A 47 13.17 11.79 0.42
N CYS A 48 13.22 10.80 -0.46
CA CYS A 48 12.07 10.34 -1.23
C CYS A 48 11.88 8.85 -1.07
N TRP A 49 10.65 8.42 -0.92
CA TRP A 49 10.27 7.06 -1.31
C TRP A 49 10.27 7.00 -2.84
N VAL A 50 10.97 6.05 -3.40
CA VAL A 50 11.13 5.89 -4.84
C VAL A 50 10.68 4.50 -5.25
N ARG A 51 9.93 4.43 -6.34
CA ARG A 51 9.63 3.20 -7.06
C ARG A 51 10.16 3.31 -8.48
N VAL A 52 10.91 2.32 -8.91
CA VAL A 52 11.38 2.15 -10.28
C VAL A 52 10.71 0.94 -10.91
N GLU A 53 10.43 1.02 -12.19
CA GLU A 53 9.83 -0.07 -12.95
C GLU A 53 10.53 -0.23 -14.31
N ASN A 54 10.62 -1.49 -14.76
CA ASN A 54 10.88 -1.83 -16.15
C ASN A 54 9.71 -2.68 -16.66
N ASP A 55 8.81 -2.08 -17.43
CA ASP A 55 7.60 -2.72 -17.94
C ASP A 55 7.87 -3.71 -19.09
N ARG A 56 9.10 -3.70 -19.63
CA ARG A 56 9.55 -4.66 -20.65
C ARG A 56 10.00 -6.00 -20.04
N GLN A 57 10.21 -6.04 -18.71
CA GLN A 57 10.61 -7.23 -17.98
C GLN A 57 9.51 -7.73 -17.06
N ARG A 58 9.30 -9.06 -17.06
CA ARG A 58 8.32 -9.71 -16.20
C ARG A 58 9.01 -10.58 -15.16
N ARG A 59 8.53 -10.49 -13.93
CA ARG A 59 9.01 -11.25 -12.77
C ARG A 59 7.84 -11.96 -12.09
N TYR A 60 8.14 -12.86 -11.19
CA TYR A 60 7.14 -13.57 -10.37
C TYR A 60 6.04 -14.24 -11.19
N ILE A 61 6.41 -14.90 -12.28
CA ILE A 61 5.46 -15.62 -13.13
C ILE A 61 4.96 -16.84 -12.36
N ARG A 62 3.66 -16.88 -12.12
CA ARG A 62 2.95 -17.99 -11.46
C ARG A 62 2.05 -18.68 -12.47
N ARG A 63 2.35 -19.92 -12.80
CA ARG A 63 1.49 -20.71 -13.68
C ARG A 63 0.25 -21.18 -12.94
N GLY A 64 -0.92 -21.07 -13.57
CA GLY A 64 -2.19 -21.68 -13.15
C GLY A 64 -3.13 -20.79 -12.33
N LEU A 65 -2.69 -19.76 -11.62
CA LEU A 65 -3.54 -18.91 -10.81
C LEU A 65 -3.18 -17.43 -11.00
N ASN A 66 -4.03 -16.71 -11.70
CA ASN A 66 -4.12 -15.23 -11.75
C ASN A 66 -2.85 -14.45 -12.17
N GLN A 67 -1.71 -15.08 -12.42
CA GLN A 67 -0.44 -14.40 -12.67
C GLN A 67 0.42 -15.05 -13.76
N ASN A 68 -0.22 -15.68 -14.75
CA ASN A 68 0.52 -16.32 -15.86
C ASN A 68 1.46 -15.35 -16.59
N ASN A 69 1.13 -14.08 -16.61
CA ASN A 69 1.92 -13.03 -17.26
C ASN A 69 2.97 -12.38 -16.32
N GLY A 70 3.02 -12.78 -15.05
CA GLY A 70 3.88 -12.20 -14.06
C GLY A 70 3.58 -10.73 -13.75
N SER A 71 4.44 -10.15 -12.93
CA SER A 71 4.41 -8.73 -12.58
C SER A 71 5.50 -7.98 -13.31
N THR A 72 5.29 -6.68 -13.57
CA THR A 72 6.35 -5.77 -14.03
C THR A 72 7.52 -5.80 -13.05
N GLN A 73 8.74 -5.86 -13.56
CA GLN A 73 9.94 -5.74 -12.74
C GLN A 73 9.93 -4.40 -12.02
N ARG A 74 10.05 -4.41 -10.69
CA ARG A 74 10.03 -3.21 -9.87
C ARG A 74 10.84 -3.36 -8.60
N ASP A 75 11.40 -2.23 -8.14
CA ASP A 75 12.00 -2.07 -6.83
C ASP A 75 11.51 -0.79 -6.17
N CYS A 76 11.52 -0.79 -4.84
CA CYS A 76 11.18 0.36 -4.02
C CYS A 76 12.26 0.59 -2.98
N PHE A 77 12.68 1.84 -2.82
CA PHE A 77 13.72 2.21 -1.87
C PHE A 77 13.53 3.66 -1.39
N ILE A 78 14.27 4.04 -0.37
CA ILE A 78 14.41 5.45 0.01
C ILE A 78 15.66 6.01 -0.67
N LEU A 79 15.50 7.09 -1.40
CA LEU A 79 16.60 7.88 -1.93
C LEU A 79 16.82 9.10 -1.03
N ARG A 80 17.96 9.13 -0.36
CA ARG A 80 18.35 10.24 0.50
C ARG A 80 18.80 11.44 -0.33
N ARG A 81 18.77 12.64 0.26
CA ARG A 81 19.21 13.88 -0.41
C ARG A 81 20.63 13.82 -0.93
N ASP A 82 21.48 13.04 -0.31
CA ASP A 82 22.87 12.88 -0.73
C ASP A 82 23.09 11.82 -1.81
N GLY A 83 22.01 11.23 -2.31
CA GLY A 83 22.02 10.17 -3.32
C GLY A 83 22.18 8.77 -2.76
N THR A 84 22.25 8.59 -1.45
CA THR A 84 22.31 7.26 -0.82
C THR A 84 20.99 6.53 -0.98
N ILE A 85 21.06 5.25 -1.34
CA ILE A 85 19.92 4.32 -1.40
C ILE A 85 19.83 3.59 -0.05
N GLU A 86 18.66 3.63 0.55
CA GLU A 86 18.30 2.84 1.71
C GLU A 86 17.19 1.86 1.31
N GLY A 87 17.45 0.59 1.50
CA GLY A 87 16.70 -0.53 0.95
C GLY A 87 17.54 -1.31 -0.07
N ASP A 88 16.97 -2.33 -0.65
CA ASP A 88 17.65 -3.20 -1.59
C ASP A 88 17.19 -2.95 -3.02
N ILE A 89 18.12 -3.05 -3.95
CA ILE A 89 17.86 -3.17 -5.38
C ILE A 89 18.03 -4.64 -5.73
N ASP A 90 16.92 -5.31 -5.99
CA ASP A 90 16.91 -6.77 -6.19
C ASP A 90 17.32 -7.18 -7.61
N TRP A 91 17.21 -6.25 -8.57
CA TRP A 91 17.38 -6.54 -9.98
C TRP A 91 18.31 -5.56 -10.68
N ASP A 92 18.96 -6.03 -11.75
CA ASP A 92 19.57 -5.15 -12.72
C ASP A 92 18.52 -4.56 -13.66
N TYR A 93 18.60 -3.25 -13.87
CA TYR A 93 17.76 -2.49 -14.79
C TYR A 93 18.65 -1.89 -15.88
N ASP A 94 18.74 -2.55 -17.02
CA ASP A 94 19.37 -1.95 -18.21
C ASP A 94 18.61 -0.69 -18.63
N THR A 95 17.32 -0.69 -18.38
CA THR A 95 16.43 0.44 -18.64
C THR A 95 15.38 0.55 -17.55
N VAL A 96 15.26 1.71 -16.95
CA VAL A 96 14.12 2.10 -16.10
C VAL A 96 13.11 2.81 -16.98
N THR A 97 11.90 2.25 -17.11
CA THR A 97 10.83 2.82 -17.95
C THR A 97 9.93 3.76 -17.19
N ARG A 98 9.89 3.63 -15.87
CA ARG A 98 9.07 4.49 -15.00
C ARG A 98 9.75 4.72 -13.66
N VAL A 99 9.70 5.98 -13.23
CA VAL A 99 10.13 6.40 -11.88
C VAL A 99 8.96 7.12 -11.23
N GLU A 100 8.63 6.71 -10.01
CA GLU A 100 7.74 7.44 -9.12
C GLU A 100 8.55 7.83 -7.89
N ALA A 101 8.65 9.12 -7.58
CA ALA A 101 9.35 9.62 -6.42
C ALA A 101 8.45 10.54 -5.60
N ARG A 102 8.21 10.17 -4.36
CA ARG A 102 7.38 10.90 -3.40
C ARG A 102 8.24 11.42 -2.27
N PRO A 103 8.31 12.75 -2.08
CA PRO A 103 9.03 13.33 -0.96
C PRO A 103 8.49 12.81 0.37
N MET A 104 9.39 12.54 1.29
CA MET A 104 9.04 12.13 2.64
C MET A 104 8.79 13.36 3.51
N ASP A 105 7.71 13.33 4.27
CA ASP A 105 7.41 14.37 5.25
C ASP A 105 8.43 14.33 6.38
N GLU A 106 9.02 15.45 6.72
CA GLU A 106 10.01 15.54 7.81
C GLU A 106 9.36 15.40 9.19
N ARG A 107 8.15 15.94 9.34
CA ARG A 107 7.41 15.87 10.61
C ARG A 107 6.65 14.55 10.69
N PRO A 108 6.83 13.76 11.76
CA PRO A 108 6.06 12.54 11.96
C PRO A 108 4.58 12.87 12.18
N LEU A 109 3.72 11.99 11.70
CA LEU A 109 2.28 12.01 11.96
C LEU A 109 1.91 10.82 12.85
N VAL A 110 1.12 11.06 13.88
CA VAL A 110 0.62 10.01 14.75
C VAL A 110 -0.90 9.94 14.67
N LEU A 111 -1.41 8.78 14.28
CA LEU A 111 -2.81 8.40 14.37
C LEU A 111 -2.99 7.57 15.63
N LYS A 112 -3.75 8.09 16.61
CA LYS A 112 -3.85 7.46 17.92
C LYS A 112 -5.28 7.05 18.25
N GLY A 113 -5.44 5.77 18.61
CA GLY A 113 -6.69 5.23 19.12
C GLY A 113 -7.74 5.03 18.02
N GLY A 114 -8.97 4.87 18.44
CA GLY A 114 -10.13 4.61 17.61
C GLY A 114 -10.60 3.15 17.70
N VAL A 115 -11.89 2.98 17.93
CA VAL A 115 -12.56 1.67 17.88
C VAL A 115 -13.52 1.70 16.70
N PHE A 116 -13.24 0.87 15.71
CA PHE A 116 -13.99 0.75 14.47
C PHE A 116 -14.70 -0.58 14.43
N THR A 117 -15.91 -0.60 13.90
CA THR A 117 -16.66 -1.84 13.69
C THR A 117 -17.26 -1.80 12.30
N THR A 118 -16.83 -2.70 11.44
CA THR A 118 -17.44 -2.90 10.11
C THR A 118 -18.60 -3.88 10.24
N THR A 119 -19.77 -3.47 9.76
CA THR A 119 -20.90 -4.37 9.55
C THR A 119 -20.77 -4.96 8.14
N ALA A 120 -20.37 -6.23 8.06
CA ALA A 120 -20.17 -6.91 6.78
C ALA A 120 -21.48 -7.18 6.04
N ASN A 121 -21.39 -7.55 4.76
CA ASN A 121 -22.51 -7.95 3.89
C ASN A 121 -23.63 -6.89 3.73
N ARG A 122 -23.31 -5.63 3.87
CA ARG A 122 -24.25 -4.51 3.67
C ARG A 122 -24.31 -4.04 2.22
N MET A 123 -23.25 -4.22 1.49
CA MET A 123 -23.18 -3.80 0.09
C MET A 123 -23.96 -4.74 -0.83
N LYS A 124 -24.49 -4.17 -1.91
CA LYS A 124 -25.11 -4.95 -2.98
C LYS A 124 -24.06 -5.90 -3.56
N GLN A 125 -24.35 -7.20 -3.49
CA GLN A 125 -23.45 -8.21 -4.03
C GLN A 125 -23.39 -8.12 -5.56
N THR A 126 -22.17 -8.15 -6.08
CA THR A 126 -21.89 -8.38 -7.50
C THR A 126 -21.53 -9.82 -7.74
N LYS A 127 -21.51 -10.29 -9.00
CA LYS A 127 -21.04 -11.64 -9.33
C LYS A 127 -19.59 -11.81 -8.86
N GLY A 128 -19.34 -12.80 -8.01
CA GLY A 128 -18.02 -13.12 -7.46
C GLY A 128 -17.76 -12.52 -6.09
N TYR A 129 -16.51 -12.55 -5.67
CA TYR A 129 -16.10 -11.99 -4.39
C TYR A 129 -16.04 -10.48 -4.42
N ASN A 130 -16.61 -9.87 -3.41
CA ASN A 130 -16.39 -8.47 -3.17
C ASN A 130 -15.10 -8.29 -2.38
N TYR A 131 -13.97 -8.20 -3.09
CA TYR A 131 -12.67 -7.85 -2.48
C TYR A 131 -12.65 -6.35 -2.20
N TRP A 132 -13.22 -5.96 -1.10
CA TRP A 132 -13.12 -4.55 -0.69
C TRP A 132 -12.53 -4.43 0.70
N ALA A 133 -12.01 -3.29 0.96
CA ALA A 133 -11.72 -2.85 2.29
C ALA A 133 -12.10 -1.38 2.38
N ARG A 134 -13.16 -1.11 3.09
CA ARG A 134 -13.40 0.23 3.61
C ARG A 134 -12.40 0.45 4.73
N ASN A 135 -11.21 0.84 4.36
CA ASN A 135 -10.03 0.83 5.21
C ASN A 135 -9.48 2.23 5.48
N ILE A 136 -8.44 2.30 6.28
CA ILE A 136 -7.58 3.47 6.40
C ILE A 136 -6.38 3.26 5.48
N ALA A 137 -6.28 4.06 4.42
CA ALA A 137 -5.18 4.02 3.48
C ALA A 137 -4.09 5.01 3.90
N ILE A 138 -2.85 4.51 4.04
CA ILE A 138 -1.69 5.30 4.45
C ILE A 138 -0.75 5.40 3.26
N HIS A 139 -0.62 6.62 2.74
CA HIS A 139 0.25 7.00 1.62
C HIS A 139 1.22 8.11 2.02
N ARG A 140 1.44 8.30 3.31
CA ARG A 140 2.31 9.32 3.88
C ARG A 140 3.44 8.67 4.65
N SER A 141 4.68 9.00 4.29
CA SER A 141 5.86 8.56 5.02
C SER A 141 5.91 9.15 6.44
N ASN A 142 6.71 8.53 7.30
CA ASN A 142 6.89 8.93 8.69
C ASN A 142 5.56 9.00 9.48
N THR A 143 4.73 7.96 9.34
CA THR A 143 3.42 7.86 9.97
C THR A 143 3.40 6.71 10.99
N THR A 144 2.88 6.98 12.18
CA THR A 144 2.66 5.97 13.22
C THR A 144 1.17 5.83 13.48
N VAL A 145 0.67 4.58 13.47
CA VAL A 145 -0.68 4.23 13.94
C VAL A 145 -0.53 3.49 15.26
N VAL A 146 -1.20 3.93 16.29
CA VAL A 146 -1.08 3.34 17.63
C VAL A 146 -2.42 3.19 18.32
N GLY A 147 -2.67 2.01 18.91
CA GLY A 147 -3.83 1.74 19.76
C GLY A 147 -5.17 1.72 19.01
N LEU A 148 -5.17 1.41 17.72
CA LEU A 148 -6.39 1.29 16.92
C LEU A 148 -6.98 -0.11 17.06
N THR A 149 -8.30 -0.20 17.19
CA THR A 149 -9.03 -1.46 17.26
C THR A 149 -10.06 -1.54 16.14
N HIS A 150 -10.08 -2.65 15.42
CA HIS A 150 -11.07 -2.92 14.39
C HIS A 150 -11.73 -4.28 14.60
N HIS A 151 -13.05 -4.29 14.54
CA HIS A 151 -13.88 -5.49 14.59
C HIS A 151 -14.72 -5.63 13.32
N VAL A 152 -15.04 -6.86 12.97
CA VAL A 152 -15.99 -7.21 11.90
C VAL A 152 -17.15 -7.97 12.50
N VAL A 153 -18.38 -7.57 12.18
CA VAL A 153 -19.62 -8.24 12.62
C VAL A 153 -20.51 -8.52 11.42
N GLY A 154 -21.39 -9.51 11.53
CA GLY A 154 -22.34 -9.86 10.48
C GLY A 154 -21.70 -10.51 9.24
N GLU A 155 -20.52 -11.11 9.38
CA GLU A 155 -19.83 -11.82 8.31
C GLU A 155 -20.60 -13.10 7.94
N THR A 156 -20.80 -13.30 6.64
CA THR A 156 -21.36 -14.52 6.05
C THR A 156 -20.44 -15.04 4.96
N ASP A 157 -20.87 -15.99 4.15
CA ASP A 157 -20.07 -16.66 3.12
C ASP A 157 -19.53 -15.73 2.04
N THR A 158 -20.14 -14.58 1.86
CA THR A 158 -19.77 -13.61 0.83
C THR A 158 -19.78 -12.21 1.42
N GLY A 159 -19.12 -11.28 0.74
CA GLY A 159 -19.23 -9.88 1.10
C GLY A 159 -18.47 -9.46 2.36
N HIS A 160 -17.38 -10.10 2.67
CA HIS A 160 -16.54 -9.73 3.81
C HIS A 160 -15.39 -8.79 3.40
N PRO A 161 -14.88 -7.97 4.30
CA PRO A 161 -13.75 -7.07 4.02
C PRO A 161 -12.44 -7.87 3.90
N TYR A 162 -12.07 -8.22 2.68
CA TYR A 162 -10.90 -9.03 2.37
C TYR A 162 -9.59 -8.25 2.34
N GLY A 163 -9.63 -7.01 1.90
CA GLY A 163 -8.44 -6.21 1.62
C GLY A 163 -7.68 -5.65 2.83
N GLY A 164 -8.10 -6.01 4.04
CA GLY A 164 -7.49 -5.51 5.30
C GLY A 164 -7.96 -4.11 5.68
N PHE A 165 -7.90 -3.79 6.99
CA PHE A 165 -8.38 -2.51 7.51
C PHE A 165 -7.34 -1.40 7.48
N LEU A 166 -6.05 -1.75 7.52
CA LEU A 166 -4.94 -0.82 7.36
C LEU A 166 -4.20 -1.17 6.08
N ALA A 167 -4.13 -0.24 5.14
CA ALA A 167 -3.43 -0.40 3.88
C ALA A 167 -2.30 0.62 3.77
N VAL A 168 -1.05 0.14 3.69
CA VAL A 168 0.14 0.97 3.55
C VAL A 168 0.69 0.81 2.15
N SER A 169 0.85 1.90 1.41
CA SER A 169 1.42 1.86 0.07
C SER A 169 2.09 3.16 -0.35
N SER A 170 3.12 3.05 -1.18
CA SER A 170 3.83 4.18 -1.78
C SER A 170 4.36 5.20 -0.76
N CYS A 171 4.83 4.71 0.36
CA CYS A 171 5.44 5.49 1.44
C CYS A 171 6.43 4.62 2.23
N ALA A 172 7.21 5.24 3.08
CA ALA A 172 8.21 4.59 3.93
C ALA A 172 8.07 5.02 5.39
N ASN A 173 8.75 4.30 6.31
CA ASN A 173 8.77 4.61 7.74
C ASN A 173 7.37 4.67 8.35
N VAL A 174 6.55 3.65 8.08
CA VAL A 174 5.23 3.51 8.69
C VAL A 174 5.30 2.48 9.81
N THR A 175 4.88 2.89 11.00
CA THR A 175 4.85 2.04 12.19
C THR A 175 3.40 1.76 12.59
N LEU A 176 3.05 0.49 12.73
CA LEU A 176 1.79 0.05 13.31
C LEU A 176 2.10 -0.64 14.64
N ARG A 177 1.59 -0.10 15.75
CA ARG A 177 1.85 -0.70 17.07
C ARG A 177 0.62 -0.66 17.96
N ASP A 178 0.51 -1.64 18.84
CA ASP A 178 -0.58 -1.77 19.80
C ASP A 178 -1.97 -1.74 19.13
N CYS A 179 -2.06 -2.25 17.89
CA CYS A 179 -3.28 -2.29 17.11
C CYS A 179 -3.89 -3.69 17.15
N PHE A 180 -5.22 -3.76 17.22
CA PHE A 180 -5.98 -4.98 17.07
C PHE A 180 -6.84 -4.89 15.80
N VAL A 181 -6.58 -5.74 14.83
CA VAL A 181 -7.34 -5.81 13.59
C VAL A 181 -7.84 -7.22 13.38
N THR A 182 -9.16 -7.39 13.43
CA THR A 182 -9.79 -8.68 13.20
C THR A 182 -9.66 -9.04 11.72
N GLY A 183 -9.17 -10.25 11.43
CA GLY A 183 -9.29 -10.85 10.11
C GLY A 183 -10.73 -11.28 9.81
N HIS A 184 -11.03 -11.58 8.56
CA HIS A 184 -12.31 -12.19 8.21
C HIS A 184 -12.40 -13.62 8.78
N LYS A 185 -13.61 -14.04 9.17
CA LYS A 185 -13.87 -15.31 9.85
C LYS A 185 -14.41 -16.39 8.92
N THR A 186 -15.07 -15.98 7.84
CA THR A 186 -15.67 -16.86 6.86
C THR A 186 -15.06 -16.65 5.49
N TYR A 187 -14.71 -17.74 4.85
CA TYR A 187 -14.16 -17.73 3.50
C TYR A 187 -14.55 -19.02 2.79
N THR A 188 -15.32 -18.90 1.73
CA THR A 188 -15.90 -20.08 1.04
C THR A 188 -14.99 -20.65 -0.03
N THR A 189 -14.01 -19.90 -0.51
CA THR A 189 -13.07 -20.35 -1.53
C THR A 189 -11.65 -20.08 -1.08
N LEU A 190 -10.84 -21.09 -1.05
CA LEU A 190 -9.38 -20.94 -0.95
C LEU A 190 -8.88 -20.52 -2.32
N GLY A 191 -8.31 -19.30 -2.38
CA GLY A 191 -7.66 -18.78 -3.57
C GLY A 191 -6.32 -19.45 -3.86
#